data_3c3c8da81874341e85033ff6f2ad66c5
#
_entry.id   3c3c8da81874341e85033ff6f2ad66c5
#
_cell.length_a   1.000
_cell.length_b   1.000
_cell.length_c   1.000
_cell.angle_alpha   90.00
_cell.angle_beta   90.00
_cell.angle_gamma   90.00
#
_symmetry.space_group_name_H-M   'P 1'
#
loop_
_entity.id
_entity.type
_entity.pdbx_description
1 polymer ?
#
loop_
_entity_poly.entity_id
_entity_poly.type
_entity_poly.pdbx_seq_one_letter_code
_entity_poly.pdbx_strand_id
1 'polypeptide(L)'
;RTGRFSKDMVILSLLAGGVSMAGLIAVTYNETPDYAYVTYISSMWVWLGAAYVVVNIIRLVHGSASIWLAGNYFIVVCVIQCVMALWIDSSVELKQAIDSVVEQGQDFLNSYNVERLYGIGASLDVAGSRFSAALVLLAFFLLSMEQTRFRNWMFFYLLAFVFIAVVGNMIARTTTVGLLLAIAYLLYKSGIWRLQLSAESRKLWLYLGGVLLLTIPLCVYLYQQDAIFRSNLRFAFEGFFSLIEKGEWQVSSNEKLKTMYVFP
;
A
#
# COMPACT_ATOMS: atom_id res chain seq x y z
N ARG A 1 3.64 -3.59 36.83
CA ARG A 1 2.73 -3.11 35.77
C ARG A 1 1.90 -2.00 36.38
N THR A 2 2.26 -0.75 36.10
CA THR A 2 1.46 0.42 36.50
C THR A 2 0.28 0.48 35.50
N GLY A 3 -0.94 0.23 35.99
CA GLY A 3 -2.17 0.30 35.17
C GLY A 3 -2.54 1.72 34.68
N ARG A 4 -1.53 2.49 34.30
CA ARG A 4 -1.71 3.85 33.77
C ARG A 4 -1.76 3.78 32.21
N PHE A 5 -2.81 4.31 31.66
CA PHE A 5 -2.86 4.57 30.22
C PHE A 5 -1.73 5.51 29.81
N SER A 6 -1.06 5.17 28.69
CA SER A 6 -0.06 6.07 28.10
C SER A 6 -0.73 7.38 27.66
N LYS A 7 -0.05 8.52 27.84
CA LYS A 7 -0.53 9.81 27.34
C LYS A 7 -0.83 9.76 25.84
N ASP A 8 0.01 9.04 25.09
CA ASP A 8 -0.15 8.87 23.63
C ASP A 8 -1.44 8.12 23.29
N MET A 9 -1.81 7.09 24.06
CA MET A 9 -3.07 6.36 23.90
C MET A 9 -4.29 7.25 24.14
N VAL A 10 -4.22 8.13 25.12
CA VAL A 10 -5.29 9.09 25.42
C VAL A 10 -5.42 10.09 24.27
N ILE A 11 -4.29 10.64 23.78
CA ILE A 11 -4.29 11.59 22.65
C ILE A 11 -4.85 10.92 21.40
N LEU A 12 -4.40 9.72 21.07
CA LEU A 12 -4.92 8.97 19.91
C LEU A 12 -6.43 8.70 20.03
N SER A 13 -6.90 8.34 21.23
CA SER A 13 -8.33 8.12 21.49
C SER A 13 -9.15 9.39 21.32
N LEU A 14 -8.64 10.53 21.79
CA LEU A 14 -9.29 11.83 21.62
C LEU A 14 -9.36 12.23 20.13
N LEU A 15 -8.26 12.04 19.38
CA LEU A 15 -8.24 12.31 17.95
C LEU A 15 -9.23 11.41 17.19
N ALA A 16 -9.23 10.10 17.49
CA ALA A 16 -10.17 9.17 16.88
C ALA A 16 -11.63 9.48 17.24
N GLY A 17 -11.87 9.91 18.50
CA GLY A 17 -13.18 10.41 18.94
C GLY A 17 -13.61 11.65 18.16
N GLY A 18 -12.70 12.59 17.91
CA GLY A 18 -12.94 13.76 17.06
C GLY A 18 -13.35 13.38 15.63
N VAL A 19 -12.66 12.40 15.01
CA VAL A 19 -13.04 11.87 13.69
C VAL A 19 -14.42 11.22 13.73
N SER A 20 -14.72 10.42 14.77
CA SER A 20 -16.05 9.80 14.93
C SER A 20 -17.16 10.82 15.08
N MET A 21 -16.94 11.89 15.84
CA MET A 21 -17.90 12.97 15.99
C MET A 21 -18.11 13.75 14.67
N ALA A 22 -17.03 14.05 13.95
CA ALA A 22 -17.13 14.70 12.65
C ALA A 22 -17.89 13.80 11.65
N GLY A 23 -17.64 12.50 11.65
CA GLY A 23 -18.38 11.52 10.87
C GLY A 23 -19.87 11.49 11.22
N LEU A 24 -20.22 11.52 12.51
CA LEU A 24 -21.60 11.55 12.96
C LEU A 24 -22.33 12.83 12.48
N ILE A 25 -21.68 13.99 12.60
CA ILE A 25 -22.22 15.26 12.11
C ILE A 25 -22.44 15.19 10.59
N ALA A 26 -21.46 14.69 9.84
CA ALA A 26 -21.55 14.58 8.39
C ALA A 26 -22.68 13.63 7.94
N VAL A 27 -22.83 12.46 8.57
CA VAL A 27 -23.90 11.51 8.29
C VAL A 27 -25.27 12.12 8.60
N THR A 28 -25.39 12.79 9.75
CA THR A 28 -26.65 13.40 10.17
C THR A 28 -27.02 14.60 9.27
N TYR A 29 -26.04 15.41 8.88
CA TYR A 29 -26.27 16.60 8.04
C TYR A 29 -26.61 16.23 6.60
N ASN A 30 -25.93 15.22 6.03
CA ASN A 30 -26.13 14.81 4.63
C ASN A 30 -27.15 13.68 4.47
N GLU A 31 -27.75 13.19 5.55
CA GLU A 31 -28.72 12.08 5.56
C GLU A 31 -28.19 10.82 4.83
N THR A 32 -26.89 10.54 4.95
CA THR A 32 -26.24 9.39 4.30
C THR A 32 -26.18 8.18 5.23
N PRO A 33 -26.27 6.93 4.73
CA PRO A 33 -26.14 5.73 5.55
C PRO A 33 -24.67 5.29 5.80
N ASP A 34 -23.67 6.14 5.51
CA ASP A 34 -22.25 5.79 5.65
C ASP A 34 -21.76 6.07 7.08
N TYR A 35 -21.79 5.03 7.93
CA TYR A 35 -21.32 5.08 9.32
C TYR A 35 -19.84 4.69 9.48
N ALA A 36 -19.06 4.51 8.42
CA ALA A 36 -17.67 4.05 8.50
C ALA A 36 -16.80 4.95 9.40
N TYR A 37 -16.94 6.27 9.26
CA TYR A 37 -16.21 7.20 10.10
C TYR A 37 -16.81 7.40 11.50
N VAL A 38 -18.10 7.15 11.69
CA VAL A 38 -18.74 7.21 13.02
C VAL A 38 -18.17 6.16 13.97
N THR A 39 -17.85 4.97 13.45
CA THR A 39 -17.30 3.85 14.21
C THR A 39 -15.76 3.89 14.30
N TYR A 40 -15.12 4.95 13.83
CA TYR A 40 -13.65 5.02 13.70
C TYR A 40 -12.92 4.83 15.04
N ILE A 41 -13.45 5.37 16.16
CA ILE A 41 -12.86 5.17 17.48
C ILE A 41 -12.79 3.68 17.87
N SER A 42 -13.84 2.92 17.60
CA SER A 42 -13.88 1.48 17.85
C SER A 42 -12.88 0.72 16.98
N SER A 43 -12.84 1.05 15.69
CA SER A 43 -11.89 0.48 14.73
C SER A 43 -10.45 0.76 15.14
N MET A 44 -10.13 1.97 15.58
CA MET A 44 -8.81 2.35 16.07
C MET A 44 -8.37 1.48 17.26
N TRP A 45 -9.26 1.23 18.23
CA TRP A 45 -8.95 0.37 19.38
C TRP A 45 -8.74 -1.10 18.97
N VAL A 46 -9.53 -1.61 18.04
CA VAL A 46 -9.36 -2.96 17.49
C VAL A 46 -7.99 -3.08 16.80
N TRP A 47 -7.60 -2.10 15.98
CA TRP A 47 -6.30 -2.11 15.31
C TRP A 47 -5.12 -2.00 16.27
N LEU A 48 -5.24 -1.17 17.31
CA LEU A 48 -4.22 -1.08 18.38
C LEU A 48 -4.11 -2.38 19.15
N GLY A 49 -5.24 -3.02 19.46
CA GLY A 49 -5.27 -4.33 20.10
C GLY A 49 -4.58 -5.39 19.26
N ALA A 50 -4.91 -5.45 17.97
CA ALA A 50 -4.26 -6.37 17.02
C ALA A 50 -2.75 -6.10 16.91
N ALA A 51 -2.33 -4.84 16.79
CA ALA A 51 -0.92 -4.47 16.77
C ALA A 51 -0.20 -4.88 18.06
N TYR A 52 -0.83 -4.69 19.22
CA TYR A 52 -0.29 -5.12 20.50
C TYR A 52 -0.07 -6.64 20.55
N VAL A 53 -1.05 -7.41 20.10
CA VAL A 53 -0.95 -8.89 20.04
C VAL A 53 0.21 -9.30 19.12
N VAL A 54 0.28 -8.76 17.91
CA VAL A 54 1.35 -9.08 16.96
C VAL A 54 2.73 -8.75 17.51
N VAL A 55 2.91 -7.55 18.10
CA VAL A 55 4.19 -7.14 18.67
C VAL A 55 4.59 -8.05 19.85
N ASN A 56 3.62 -8.49 20.66
CA ASN A 56 3.93 -9.42 21.77
C ASN A 56 4.26 -10.83 21.26
N ILE A 57 3.61 -11.32 20.21
CA ILE A 57 3.97 -12.58 19.55
C ILE A 57 5.41 -12.51 19.02
N ILE A 58 5.75 -11.43 18.29
CA ILE A 58 7.12 -11.21 17.81
C ILE A 58 8.12 -11.21 18.96
N ARG A 59 7.80 -10.53 20.05
CA ARG A 59 8.65 -10.49 21.25
C ARG A 59 8.80 -11.86 21.90
N LEU A 60 7.73 -12.64 21.95
CA LEU A 60 7.74 -13.98 22.53
C LEU A 60 8.61 -14.93 21.71
N VAL A 61 8.51 -14.86 20.38
CA VAL A 61 9.26 -15.74 19.46
C VAL A 61 10.74 -15.37 19.36
N HIS A 62 11.04 -14.06 19.33
CA HIS A 62 12.39 -13.54 19.06
C HIS A 62 13.09 -12.94 20.31
N GLY A 63 12.46 -12.95 21.46
CA GLY A 63 12.98 -12.35 22.69
C GLY A 63 12.92 -10.81 22.71
N SER A 64 12.81 -10.16 21.56
CA SER A 64 12.70 -8.70 21.43
C SER A 64 11.85 -8.33 20.22
N ALA A 65 11.23 -7.14 20.26
CA ALA A 65 10.51 -6.58 19.12
C ALA A 65 11.21 -5.28 18.71
N SER A 66 11.96 -5.33 17.61
CA SER A 66 12.55 -4.16 16.98
C SER A 66 11.70 -3.67 15.81
N ILE A 67 11.83 -2.41 15.45
CA ILE A 67 11.16 -1.84 14.28
C ILE A 67 11.59 -2.56 12.98
N TRP A 68 12.83 -2.99 12.92
CA TRP A 68 13.37 -3.78 11.81
C TRP A 68 12.66 -5.12 11.66
N LEU A 69 12.49 -5.82 12.78
CA LEU A 69 11.86 -7.13 12.78
C LEU A 69 10.37 -7.04 12.46
N ALA A 70 9.65 -6.15 13.13
CA ALA A 70 8.23 -5.93 12.84
C ALA A 70 7.99 -5.42 11.42
N GLY A 71 8.84 -4.51 10.93
CA GLY A 71 8.79 -4.00 9.58
C GLY A 71 9.06 -5.07 8.52
N ASN A 72 10.00 -5.99 8.77
CA ASN A 72 10.24 -7.12 7.86
C ASN A 72 9.03 -8.04 7.77
N TYR A 73 8.40 -8.37 8.90
CA TYR A 73 7.15 -9.14 8.86
C TYR A 73 6.06 -8.44 8.06
N PHE A 74 5.91 -7.13 8.26
CA PHE A 74 4.93 -6.34 7.52
C PHE A 74 5.20 -6.33 6.02
N ILE A 75 6.46 -6.12 5.60
CA ILE A 75 6.88 -6.16 4.20
C ILE A 75 6.62 -7.54 3.58
N VAL A 76 6.99 -8.61 4.29
CA VAL A 76 6.77 -9.98 3.82
C VAL A 76 5.28 -10.26 3.63
N VAL A 77 4.42 -9.84 4.57
CA VAL A 77 2.96 -9.97 4.43
C VAL A 77 2.46 -9.21 3.21
N CYS A 78 2.94 -7.99 2.95
CA CYS A 78 2.57 -7.22 1.77
C CYS A 78 3.02 -7.91 0.46
N VAL A 79 4.23 -8.49 0.43
CA VAL A 79 4.71 -9.26 -0.72
C VAL A 79 3.86 -10.51 -0.94
N ILE A 80 3.56 -11.25 0.13
CA ILE A 80 2.69 -12.44 0.05
C ILE A 80 1.30 -12.05 -0.48
N GLN A 81 0.73 -10.94 -0.02
CA GLN A 81 -0.56 -10.45 -0.53
C GLN A 81 -0.51 -10.11 -2.03
N CYS A 82 0.57 -9.52 -2.51
CA CYS A 82 0.76 -9.28 -3.95
C CYS A 82 0.86 -10.60 -4.74
N VAL A 83 1.60 -11.60 -4.23
CA VAL A 83 1.69 -12.93 -4.85
C VAL A 83 0.33 -13.61 -4.86
N MET A 84 -0.39 -13.57 -3.74
CA MET A 84 -1.74 -14.15 -3.63
C MET A 84 -2.71 -13.49 -4.61
N ALA A 85 -2.65 -12.17 -4.78
CA ALA A 85 -3.50 -11.46 -5.72
C ALA A 85 -3.29 -11.93 -7.16
N LEU A 86 -2.04 -12.09 -7.58
CA LEU A 86 -1.73 -12.63 -8.90
C LEU A 86 -2.18 -14.09 -9.06
N TRP A 87 -2.05 -14.89 -8.00
CA TRP A 87 -2.48 -16.28 -8.02
C TRP A 87 -4.00 -16.41 -8.08
N ILE A 88 -4.72 -15.64 -7.29
CA ILE A 88 -6.21 -15.59 -7.32
C ILE A 88 -6.70 -15.20 -8.71
N ASP A 89 -6.06 -14.21 -9.32
CA ASP A 89 -6.43 -13.73 -10.66
C ASP A 89 -6.16 -14.76 -11.76
N SER A 90 -5.13 -15.60 -11.58
CA SER A 90 -4.76 -16.64 -12.55
C SER A 90 -5.65 -17.89 -12.51
N SER A 91 -6.48 -18.10 -11.47
CA SER A 91 -7.28 -19.30 -11.25
C SER A 91 -8.71 -18.97 -10.89
N VAL A 92 -9.63 -19.25 -11.81
CA VAL A 92 -11.07 -19.03 -11.61
C VAL A 92 -11.62 -19.83 -10.42
N GLU A 93 -11.14 -21.07 -10.24
CA GLU A 93 -11.57 -21.94 -9.12
C GLU A 93 -11.12 -21.37 -7.77
N LEU A 94 -9.88 -20.88 -7.68
CA LEU A 94 -9.35 -20.27 -6.47
C LEU A 94 -10.07 -18.96 -6.17
N LYS A 95 -10.36 -18.16 -7.20
CA LYS A 95 -11.13 -16.91 -7.08
C LYS A 95 -12.50 -17.19 -6.46
N GLN A 96 -13.26 -18.15 -7.02
CA GLN A 96 -14.57 -18.53 -6.50
C GLN A 96 -14.51 -19.09 -5.07
N ALA A 97 -13.50 -19.90 -4.75
CA ALA A 97 -13.33 -20.45 -3.41
C ALA A 97 -13.07 -19.33 -2.37
N ILE A 98 -12.23 -18.35 -2.69
CA ILE A 98 -11.95 -17.24 -1.78
C ILE A 98 -13.16 -16.32 -1.63
N ASP A 99 -13.84 -16.01 -2.72
CA ASP A 99 -15.04 -15.17 -2.75
C ASP A 99 -16.21 -15.77 -1.97
N SER A 100 -16.26 -17.10 -1.86
CA SER A 100 -17.28 -17.78 -1.04
C SER A 100 -17.05 -17.66 0.47
N VAL A 101 -15.81 -17.34 0.91
CA VAL A 101 -15.41 -17.32 2.33
C VAL A 101 -15.13 -15.89 2.82
N VAL A 102 -14.64 -15.03 1.95
CA VAL A 102 -14.20 -13.68 2.30
C VAL A 102 -15.02 -12.65 1.52
N GLU A 103 -15.87 -11.90 2.21
CA GLU A 103 -16.52 -10.72 1.63
C GLU A 103 -15.48 -9.64 1.37
N GLN A 104 -15.15 -9.40 0.11
CA GLN A 104 -14.12 -8.43 -0.29
C GLN A 104 -14.68 -7.15 -0.94
N GLY A 105 -15.91 -6.79 -0.62
CA GLY A 105 -16.59 -5.66 -1.28
C GLY A 105 -16.97 -5.96 -2.73
N GLN A 106 -17.29 -7.21 -3.03
CA GLN A 106 -17.64 -7.70 -4.37
C GLN A 106 -18.85 -7.00 -4.95
N ASP A 107 -19.82 -6.62 -4.13
CA ASP A 107 -20.98 -5.83 -4.58
C ASP A 107 -20.54 -4.51 -5.22
N PHE A 108 -19.47 -3.91 -4.69
CA PHE A 108 -18.88 -2.71 -5.27
C PHE A 108 -18.09 -3.02 -6.55
N LEU A 109 -17.34 -4.12 -6.60
CA LEU A 109 -16.58 -4.54 -7.78
C LEU A 109 -17.51 -4.95 -8.92
N ASN A 110 -18.55 -5.70 -8.62
CA ASN A 110 -19.55 -6.19 -9.59
C ASN A 110 -20.45 -5.06 -10.13
N SER A 111 -20.82 -4.09 -9.28
CA SER A 111 -21.68 -2.97 -9.70
C SER A 111 -21.00 -2.00 -10.68
N TYR A 112 -19.66 -2.02 -10.75
CA TYR A 112 -18.88 -1.14 -11.63
C TYR A 112 -18.20 -1.84 -12.80
N ASN A 113 -18.39 -3.16 -12.98
CA ASN A 113 -17.73 -3.97 -14.04
C ASN A 113 -16.20 -3.76 -14.09
N VAL A 114 -15.58 -3.52 -12.95
CA VAL A 114 -14.13 -3.29 -12.87
C VAL A 114 -13.46 -4.53 -12.31
N GLU A 115 -12.86 -5.31 -13.17
CA GLU A 115 -11.95 -6.37 -12.75
C GLU A 115 -10.72 -5.74 -12.11
N ARG A 116 -10.50 -6.01 -10.82
CA ARG A 116 -9.34 -5.57 -10.06
C ARG A 116 -8.67 -6.75 -9.40
N LEU A 117 -7.36 -6.68 -9.30
CA LEU A 117 -6.61 -7.59 -8.44
C LEU A 117 -6.98 -7.37 -6.97
N TYR A 118 -7.08 -8.45 -6.21
CA TYR A 118 -7.24 -8.39 -4.76
C TYR A 118 -6.54 -9.58 -4.09
N GLY A 119 -6.00 -9.35 -2.90
CA GLY A 119 -5.46 -10.41 -2.04
C GLY A 119 -6.49 -10.88 -1.02
N ILE A 120 -6.12 -11.78 -0.13
CA ILE A 120 -6.99 -12.26 0.95
C ILE A 120 -7.14 -11.16 2.01
N GLY A 121 -8.31 -10.54 2.11
CA GLY A 121 -8.56 -9.41 3.01
C GLY A 121 -7.69 -8.17 2.69
N ALA A 122 -7.24 -8.07 1.45
CA ALA A 122 -6.42 -6.96 0.94
C ALA A 122 -7.00 -6.49 -0.38
N SER A 123 -8.04 -5.66 -0.30
CA SER A 123 -8.73 -5.07 -1.45
C SER A 123 -8.87 -3.57 -1.28
N LEU A 124 -9.10 -2.88 -2.38
CA LEU A 124 -9.42 -1.45 -2.46
C LEU A 124 -8.42 -0.54 -1.69
N ASP A 125 -8.90 0.56 -1.14
CA ASP A 125 -8.08 1.61 -0.52
C ASP A 125 -7.36 1.16 0.76
N VAL A 126 -7.93 0.18 1.48
CA VAL A 126 -7.30 -0.38 2.69
C VAL A 126 -6.02 -1.13 2.32
N ALA A 127 -6.02 -1.88 1.22
CA ALA A 127 -4.82 -2.53 0.71
C ALA A 127 -3.79 -1.50 0.26
N GLY A 128 -4.23 -0.47 -0.48
CA GLY A 128 -3.36 0.60 -0.97
C GLY A 128 -2.65 1.37 0.13
N SER A 129 -3.32 1.66 1.24
CA SER A 129 -2.68 2.31 2.40
C SER A 129 -1.61 1.42 3.06
N ARG A 130 -1.82 0.10 3.14
CA ARG A 130 -0.83 -0.86 3.64
C ARG A 130 0.38 -0.94 2.71
N PHE A 131 0.16 -1.05 1.40
CA PHE A 131 1.25 -1.07 0.42
C PHE A 131 2.02 0.24 0.39
N SER A 132 1.34 1.38 0.53
CA SER A 132 1.97 2.69 0.69
C SER A 132 2.89 2.74 1.90
N ALA A 133 2.44 2.26 3.05
CA ALA A 133 3.26 2.18 4.26
C ALA A 133 4.46 1.23 4.07
N ALA A 134 4.27 0.09 3.39
CA ALA A 134 5.34 -0.85 3.08
C ALA A 134 6.41 -0.23 2.17
N LEU A 135 6.03 0.53 1.15
CA LEU A 135 6.96 1.22 0.26
C LEU A 135 7.80 2.28 0.99
N VAL A 136 7.17 3.09 1.83
CA VAL A 136 7.87 4.09 2.65
C VAL A 136 8.82 3.40 3.65
N LEU A 137 8.40 2.31 4.27
CA LEU A 137 9.22 1.53 5.19
C LEU A 137 10.41 0.86 4.47
N LEU A 138 10.20 0.34 3.27
CA LEU A 138 11.28 -0.20 2.43
C LEU A 138 12.30 0.87 2.06
N ALA A 139 11.85 2.07 1.67
CA ALA A 139 12.73 3.19 1.41
C ALA A 139 13.55 3.61 2.65
N PHE A 140 12.91 3.62 3.82
CA PHE A 140 13.60 3.84 5.10
C PHE A 140 14.65 2.76 5.38
N PHE A 141 14.31 1.47 5.19
CA PHE A 141 15.24 0.37 5.41
C PHE A 141 16.42 0.42 4.45
N LEU A 142 16.19 0.69 3.17
CA LEU A 142 17.24 0.81 2.17
C LEU A 142 18.29 1.88 2.50
N LEU A 143 17.90 2.96 3.16
CA LEU A 143 18.79 4.07 3.51
C LEU A 143 19.35 4.03 4.95
N SER A 144 18.78 3.20 5.81
CA SER A 144 19.14 3.13 7.24
C SER A 144 19.94 1.87 7.59
N MET A 145 20.25 1.02 6.62
CA MET A 145 21.01 -0.22 6.87
C MET A 145 22.49 0.05 7.11
N GLU A 146 23.07 -0.61 8.10
CA GLU A 146 24.51 -0.70 8.27
C GLU A 146 25.18 -1.42 7.10
N GLN A 147 26.38 -0.99 6.73
CA GLN A 147 27.10 -1.43 5.51
C GLN A 147 27.20 -2.94 5.31
N THR A 148 27.39 -3.71 6.37
CA THR A 148 27.54 -5.17 6.31
C THR A 148 26.24 -5.92 6.08
N ARG A 149 25.15 -5.46 6.69
CA ARG A 149 23.81 -6.02 6.53
C ARG A 149 23.15 -5.57 5.22
N PHE A 150 23.42 -4.34 4.82
CA PHE A 150 22.91 -3.72 3.60
C PHE A 150 23.22 -4.54 2.35
N ARG A 151 24.46 -4.98 2.17
CA ARG A 151 24.90 -5.69 0.96
C ARG A 151 24.15 -7.00 0.71
N ASN A 152 23.81 -7.74 1.78
CA ASN A 152 23.19 -9.06 1.64
C ASN A 152 21.67 -9.00 1.42
N TRP A 153 21.00 -7.95 1.95
CA TRP A 153 19.54 -7.83 1.91
C TRP A 153 19.03 -6.77 0.94
N MET A 154 19.89 -5.90 0.47
CA MET A 154 19.53 -4.78 -0.40
C MET A 154 18.80 -5.23 -1.67
N PHE A 155 19.26 -6.30 -2.31
CA PHE A 155 18.63 -6.86 -3.50
C PHE A 155 17.17 -7.29 -3.21
N PHE A 156 16.96 -8.01 -2.11
CA PHE A 156 15.62 -8.46 -1.72
C PHE A 156 14.67 -7.30 -1.40
N TYR A 157 15.16 -6.25 -0.72
CA TYR A 157 14.35 -5.07 -0.45
C TYR A 157 14.03 -4.27 -1.72
N LEU A 158 14.97 -4.15 -2.64
CA LEU A 158 14.72 -3.51 -3.94
C LEU A 158 13.73 -4.31 -4.78
N LEU A 159 13.88 -5.64 -4.79
CA LEU A 159 12.93 -6.51 -5.48
C LEU A 159 11.53 -6.39 -4.88
N ALA A 160 11.40 -6.41 -3.54
CA ALA A 160 10.14 -6.21 -2.84
C ALA A 160 9.56 -4.83 -3.13
N PHE A 161 10.40 -3.78 -3.15
CA PHE A 161 9.98 -2.41 -3.46
C PHE A 161 9.36 -2.31 -4.85
N VAL A 162 10.05 -2.82 -5.88
CA VAL A 162 9.54 -2.77 -7.26
C VAL A 162 8.32 -3.67 -7.41
N PHE A 163 8.32 -4.85 -6.81
CA PHE A 163 7.19 -5.77 -6.87
C PHE A 163 5.92 -5.18 -6.23
N ILE A 164 6.02 -4.61 -5.03
CA ILE A 164 4.88 -3.93 -4.37
C ILE A 164 4.50 -2.66 -5.15
N ALA A 165 5.47 -1.92 -5.72
CA ALA A 165 5.17 -0.74 -6.52
C ALA A 165 4.35 -1.08 -7.77
N VAL A 166 4.60 -2.20 -8.43
CA VAL A 166 3.84 -2.62 -9.62
C VAL A 166 2.53 -3.28 -9.22
N VAL A 167 2.60 -4.40 -8.50
CA VAL A 167 1.41 -5.22 -8.20
C VAL A 167 0.49 -4.52 -7.19
N GLY A 168 1.04 -3.84 -6.19
CA GLY A 168 0.26 -3.06 -5.23
C GLY A 168 -0.58 -1.97 -5.90
N ASN A 169 -0.06 -1.32 -6.95
CA ASN A 169 -0.84 -0.35 -7.73
C ASN A 169 -1.93 -1.01 -8.59
N MET A 170 -1.73 -2.25 -9.05
CA MET A 170 -2.77 -3.03 -9.73
C MET A 170 -3.92 -3.38 -8.79
N ILE A 171 -3.63 -3.59 -7.48
CA ILE A 171 -4.65 -3.84 -6.45
C ILE A 171 -5.35 -2.53 -6.07
N ALA A 172 -4.57 -1.49 -5.79
CA ALA A 172 -5.12 -0.20 -5.33
C ALA A 172 -4.23 0.98 -5.76
N ARG A 173 -4.79 1.94 -6.47
CA ARG A 173 -4.09 3.16 -6.95
C ARG A 173 -3.54 4.04 -5.82
N THR A 174 -4.12 3.98 -4.62
CA THR A 174 -3.62 4.66 -3.43
C THR A 174 -2.18 4.28 -3.08
N THR A 175 -1.71 3.12 -3.54
CA THR A 175 -0.29 2.71 -3.45
C THR A 175 0.65 3.71 -4.13
N THR A 176 0.20 4.41 -5.19
CA THR A 176 0.99 5.47 -5.86
C THR A 176 1.41 6.57 -4.89
N VAL A 177 0.57 6.94 -3.92
CA VAL A 177 0.91 7.97 -2.92
C VAL A 177 2.12 7.52 -2.10
N GLY A 178 2.12 6.26 -1.64
CA GLY A 178 3.25 5.68 -0.93
C GLY A 178 4.50 5.58 -1.80
N LEU A 179 4.34 5.23 -3.07
CA LEU A 179 5.46 5.18 -4.03
C LEU A 179 6.09 6.56 -4.21
N LEU A 180 5.30 7.61 -4.40
CA LEU A 180 5.80 8.97 -4.55
C LEU A 180 6.50 9.46 -3.28
N LEU A 181 5.93 9.19 -2.09
CA LEU A 181 6.56 9.51 -0.81
C LEU A 181 7.87 8.75 -0.60
N ALA A 182 7.90 7.47 -0.95
CA ALA A 182 9.09 6.62 -0.86
C ALA A 182 10.21 7.13 -1.80
N ILE A 183 9.87 7.46 -3.05
CA ILE A 183 10.82 8.03 -4.02
C ILE A 183 11.32 9.39 -3.52
N ALA A 184 10.45 10.27 -3.06
CA ALA A 184 10.84 11.57 -2.51
C ALA A 184 11.79 11.42 -1.31
N TYR A 185 11.53 10.45 -0.42
CA TYR A 185 12.40 10.13 0.70
C TYR A 185 13.77 9.59 0.23
N LEU A 186 13.79 8.67 -0.74
CA LEU A 186 15.02 8.14 -1.33
C LEU A 186 15.85 9.26 -1.96
N LEU A 187 15.25 10.14 -2.75
CA LEU A 187 15.91 11.28 -3.38
C LEU A 187 16.47 12.25 -2.34
N TYR A 188 15.66 12.59 -1.33
CA TYR A 188 16.07 13.54 -0.28
C TYR A 188 17.25 13.02 0.54
N LYS A 189 17.16 11.78 1.03
CA LYS A 189 18.17 11.19 1.92
C LYS A 189 19.41 10.71 1.20
N SER A 190 19.32 10.29 -0.07
CA SER A 190 20.50 9.85 -0.84
C SER A 190 21.47 10.98 -1.19
N GLY A 191 21.06 12.24 -1.01
CA GLY A 191 21.89 13.39 -1.30
C GLY A 191 22.03 13.70 -2.79
N ILE A 192 21.19 13.14 -3.63
CA ILE A 192 21.23 13.35 -5.10
C ILE A 192 21.07 14.84 -5.46
N TRP A 193 20.26 15.57 -4.69
CA TRP A 193 20.06 17.01 -4.85
C TRP A 193 21.31 17.86 -4.55
N ARG A 194 22.24 17.32 -3.75
CA ARG A 194 23.47 18.01 -3.37
C ARG A 194 24.66 17.62 -4.25
N LEU A 195 24.44 16.75 -5.26
CA LEU A 195 25.49 16.15 -6.11
C LEU A 195 26.61 15.46 -5.30
N GLN A 196 26.37 15.18 -4.02
CA GLN A 196 27.28 14.52 -3.09
C GLN A 196 26.76 13.16 -2.71
N LEU A 197 26.77 12.23 -3.66
CA LEU A 197 26.38 10.85 -3.42
C LEU A 197 27.45 10.12 -2.63
N SER A 198 27.08 9.56 -1.48
CA SER A 198 27.94 8.60 -0.79
C SER A 198 28.15 7.35 -1.66
N ALA A 199 29.23 6.60 -1.38
CA ALA A 199 29.51 5.35 -2.11
C ALA A 199 28.35 4.36 -2.01
N GLU A 200 27.63 4.36 -0.89
CA GLU A 200 26.48 3.51 -0.63
C GLU A 200 25.23 3.95 -1.42
N SER A 201 24.98 5.26 -1.45
CA SER A 201 23.89 5.83 -2.25
C SER A 201 24.10 5.55 -3.74
N ARG A 202 25.36 5.61 -4.24
CA ARG A 202 25.66 5.24 -5.63
C ARG A 202 25.36 3.76 -5.91
N LYS A 203 25.73 2.86 -5.00
CA LYS A 203 25.43 1.44 -5.13
C LYS A 203 23.91 1.22 -5.12
N LEU A 204 23.18 1.85 -4.22
CA LEU A 204 21.72 1.77 -4.16
C LEU A 204 21.09 2.15 -5.52
N TRP A 205 21.49 3.28 -6.10
CA TRP A 205 20.95 3.72 -7.38
C TRP A 205 21.35 2.82 -8.55
N LEU A 206 22.56 2.27 -8.54
CA LEU A 206 22.99 1.28 -9.53
C LEU A 206 22.18 -0.02 -9.44
N TYR A 207 21.95 -0.53 -8.24
CA TYR A 207 21.14 -1.75 -8.04
C TYR A 207 19.66 -1.49 -8.37
N LEU A 208 19.12 -0.33 -8.00
CA LEU A 208 17.75 0.06 -8.38
C LEU A 208 17.63 0.16 -9.91
N GLY A 209 18.59 0.80 -10.57
CA GLY A 209 18.66 0.86 -12.03
C GLY A 209 18.73 -0.52 -12.67
N GLY A 210 19.53 -1.44 -12.11
CA GLY A 210 19.62 -2.83 -12.56
C GLY A 210 18.29 -3.60 -12.39
N VAL A 211 17.63 -3.44 -11.25
CA VAL A 211 16.30 -4.07 -11.01
C VAL A 211 15.27 -3.50 -11.98
N LEU A 212 15.23 -2.19 -12.18
CA LEU A 212 14.31 -1.56 -13.13
C LEU A 212 14.57 -2.00 -14.58
N LEU A 213 15.85 -2.13 -14.96
CA LEU A 213 16.27 -2.59 -16.30
C LEU A 213 15.79 -4.01 -16.59
N LEU A 214 15.65 -4.85 -15.58
CA LEU A 214 15.08 -6.20 -15.70
C LEU A 214 13.54 -6.18 -15.63
N THR A 215 12.97 -5.37 -14.75
CA THR A 215 11.53 -5.36 -14.49
C THR A 215 10.75 -4.68 -15.63
N ILE A 216 11.26 -3.58 -16.18
CA ILE A 216 10.56 -2.86 -17.26
C ILE A 216 10.37 -3.75 -18.51
N PRO A 217 11.39 -4.43 -19.06
CA PRO A 217 11.19 -5.33 -20.19
C PRO A 217 10.24 -6.50 -19.87
N LEU A 218 10.31 -7.04 -18.64
CA LEU A 218 9.38 -8.08 -18.20
C LEU A 218 7.94 -7.56 -18.18
N CYS A 219 7.69 -6.37 -17.62
CA CYS A 219 6.36 -5.76 -17.64
C CYS A 219 5.87 -5.47 -19.06
N VAL A 220 6.74 -5.01 -19.96
CA VAL A 220 6.40 -4.80 -21.39
C VAL A 220 6.06 -6.12 -22.06
N TYR A 221 6.83 -7.17 -21.82
CA TYR A 221 6.55 -8.49 -22.34
C TYR A 221 5.19 -9.01 -21.87
N LEU A 222 4.91 -8.98 -20.56
CA LEU A 222 3.63 -9.41 -19.98
C LEU A 222 2.46 -8.55 -20.52
N TYR A 223 2.67 -7.24 -20.65
CA TYR A 223 1.67 -6.32 -21.22
C TYR A 223 1.28 -6.69 -22.67
N GLN A 224 2.21 -7.22 -23.44
CA GLN A 224 1.94 -7.65 -24.83
C GLN A 224 1.26 -9.01 -24.88
N GLN A 225 1.62 -9.94 -24.01
CA GLN A 225 1.19 -11.34 -24.06
C GLN A 225 -0.12 -11.58 -23.30
N ASP A 226 -0.34 -10.89 -22.19
CA ASP A 226 -1.45 -11.15 -21.27
C ASP A 226 -2.44 -9.96 -21.25
N ALA A 227 -3.68 -10.23 -21.69
CA ALA A 227 -4.74 -9.22 -21.72
C ALA A 227 -5.19 -8.80 -20.33
N ILE A 228 -5.18 -9.70 -19.35
CA ILE A 228 -5.56 -9.43 -17.96
C ILE A 228 -4.50 -8.56 -17.31
N PHE A 229 -3.23 -8.92 -17.43
CA PHE A 229 -2.12 -8.11 -16.95
C PHE A 229 -2.13 -6.71 -17.57
N ARG A 230 -2.41 -6.61 -18.89
CA ARG A 230 -2.55 -5.33 -19.59
C ARG A 230 -3.66 -4.47 -18.99
N SER A 231 -4.83 -5.03 -18.73
CA SER A 231 -5.97 -4.32 -18.14
C SER A 231 -5.61 -3.80 -16.74
N ASN A 232 -5.03 -4.66 -15.91
CA ASN A 232 -4.64 -4.33 -14.55
C ASN A 232 -3.53 -3.26 -14.51
N LEU A 233 -2.55 -3.34 -15.41
CA LEU A 233 -1.49 -2.32 -15.51
C LEU A 233 -2.02 -0.98 -16.01
N ARG A 234 -2.92 -0.99 -17.00
CA ARG A 234 -3.60 0.24 -17.46
C ARG A 234 -4.45 0.87 -16.37
N PHE A 235 -5.15 0.06 -15.59
CA PHE A 235 -5.87 0.54 -14.42
C PHE A 235 -4.92 1.18 -13.39
N ALA A 236 -3.82 0.52 -13.06
CA ALA A 236 -2.84 1.00 -12.07
C ALA A 236 -2.29 2.39 -12.43
N PHE A 237 -1.99 2.60 -13.71
CA PHE A 237 -1.32 3.79 -14.23
C PHE A 237 -2.19 4.58 -15.23
N GLU A 238 -3.52 4.57 -15.03
CA GLU A 238 -4.51 5.17 -15.93
C GLU A 238 -4.18 6.63 -16.30
N GLY A 239 -3.78 7.45 -15.34
CA GLY A 239 -3.41 8.84 -15.59
C GLY A 239 -2.22 9.00 -16.54
N PHE A 240 -1.20 8.14 -16.42
CA PHE A 240 -0.04 8.16 -17.31
C PHE A 240 -0.40 7.69 -18.72
N PHE A 241 -1.20 6.62 -18.83
CA PHE A 241 -1.68 6.16 -20.14
C PHE A 241 -2.56 7.21 -20.82
N SER A 242 -3.46 7.85 -20.07
CA SER A 242 -4.31 8.91 -20.60
C SER A 242 -3.48 10.12 -21.07
N LEU A 243 -2.45 10.51 -20.28
CA LEU A 243 -1.57 11.60 -20.67
C LEU A 243 -0.80 11.31 -21.96
N ILE A 244 -0.30 10.08 -22.12
CA ILE A 244 0.46 9.67 -23.32
C ILE A 244 -0.45 9.53 -24.53
N GLU A 245 -1.65 8.92 -24.38
CA GLU A 245 -2.55 8.60 -25.49
C GLU A 245 -3.43 9.78 -25.91
N LYS A 246 -3.88 10.61 -24.96
CA LYS A 246 -4.84 11.69 -25.18
C LYS A 246 -4.26 13.08 -24.95
N GLY A 247 -3.05 13.18 -24.39
CA GLY A 247 -2.45 14.46 -23.99
C GLY A 247 -3.05 15.11 -22.74
N GLU A 248 -4.00 14.44 -22.09
CA GLU A 248 -4.71 14.94 -20.91
C GLU A 248 -4.61 13.95 -19.74
N TRP A 249 -4.46 14.50 -18.52
CA TRP A 249 -4.49 13.68 -17.31
C TRP A 249 -5.93 13.37 -16.91
N GLN A 250 -6.48 12.28 -17.43
CA GLN A 250 -7.81 11.80 -17.09
C GLN A 250 -7.71 10.54 -16.23
N VAL A 251 -8.37 10.55 -15.08
CA VAL A 251 -8.47 9.41 -14.16
C VAL A 251 -9.93 9.26 -13.75
N SER A 252 -10.48 8.07 -13.87
CA SER A 252 -11.90 7.78 -13.59
C SER A 252 -12.34 8.18 -12.19
N SER A 253 -11.44 8.11 -11.19
CA SER A 253 -11.72 8.61 -9.83
C SER A 253 -11.88 10.12 -9.75
N ASN A 254 -11.17 10.90 -10.57
CA ASN A 254 -11.30 12.35 -10.60
C ASN A 254 -12.64 12.80 -11.22
N GLU A 255 -13.12 12.06 -12.21
CA GLU A 255 -14.43 12.34 -12.81
C GLU A 255 -15.56 12.07 -11.82
N LYS A 256 -15.47 10.97 -11.04
CA LYS A 256 -16.41 10.71 -9.95
C LYS A 256 -16.36 11.79 -8.88
N LEU A 257 -15.18 12.26 -8.47
CA LEU A 257 -15.05 13.35 -7.52
C LEU A 257 -15.71 14.64 -8.06
N LYS A 258 -15.52 14.97 -9.35
CA LYS A 258 -16.17 16.14 -9.97
C LYS A 258 -17.69 16.06 -9.93
N THR A 259 -18.26 14.87 -10.12
CA THR A 259 -19.72 14.67 -10.04
C THR A 259 -20.27 14.72 -8.61
N MET A 260 -19.41 14.51 -7.60
CA MET A 260 -19.77 14.61 -6.18
C MET A 260 -19.70 16.06 -5.66
N TYR A 261 -19.00 16.96 -6.35
CA TYR A 261 -19.02 18.40 -6.04
C TYR A 261 -20.30 19.02 -6.61
N VAL A 262 -21.40 18.82 -5.91
CA VAL A 262 -22.62 19.61 -6.13
C VAL A 262 -22.43 20.88 -5.33
N PHE A 263 -21.97 21.95 -5.98
CA PHE A 263 -22.10 23.28 -5.40
C PHE A 263 -23.56 23.71 -5.58
N PRO A 264 -24.22 24.17 -4.52
CA PRO A 264 -25.57 24.73 -4.62
C PRO A 264 -25.57 26.00 -5.47
#